data_904798586309668ac5ec30866eed111c
#
_entry.id   904798586309668ac5ec30866eed111c
#
_cell.length_a   1.000
_cell.length_b   1.000
_cell.length_c   1.000
_cell.angle_alpha   90.00
_cell.angle_beta   90.00
_cell.angle_gamma   90.00
#
_symmetry.space_group_name_H-M   'P 1'
#
loop_
_entity.id
_entity.type
_entity.pdbx_description
1 polymer ?
#
loop_
_entity_poly.entity_id
_entity_poly.type
_entity_poly.pdbx_seq_one_letter_code
_entity_poly.pdbx_strand_id
1 'polypeptide(L)'
;MSKIKTFINKYLPTKRRLMQLYFALLFNANIKGFISGRIFSVTPGTKFLCTPGINCYSCPGAIGACPLGSLQGSFDNGKSSFFYAFGIVMLYAIIFGRMICGWLCPFGLIQDLLYKIKSPKMKKSPVTRILSYMKYVILVFFAVVVPVTYAIYKTPTPAFCKYICPAGIIEGGLLLLSNKVNDSSFRMLGPLFTWKFLLMISIVVGCVFIYRVFCRFICPLGGLYGLFNKFSFLGVKVDEEKCTHCNLCVAQCKVDIKHVGDQECISCGECINVCPTKAISWKGPKILLKPNEIPAEEAAEQPVKRKNNRLMLQIGTAVVMIGVLAAAIIYAWNVTPPLNPTNSATTPSDGEVEYTPGFEVGQKLPGSMLPIITKDAITEETMDPTSTGKITVINFWGTWCGDCVKELPDFDQIATDFADSVIVVAVHTNMLKEEAPGYIQTEFPNSKMIFLLDNKTKDYFNTCGGTGSYPHTVVIDENGIVVANIVGLIHYEELKQIIEAAQAD
;
A
#
# COMPACT_ATOMS: atom_id res chain seq x y z
N MET A 1 -32.00 -13.11 -31.87
CA MET A 1 -31.84 -12.12 -30.78
C MET A 1 -31.85 -12.73 -29.36
N SER A 2 -32.55 -13.83 -29.08
CA SER A 2 -32.61 -14.47 -27.75
C SER A 2 -31.27 -15.05 -27.28
N LYS A 3 -30.52 -15.78 -28.12
CA LYS A 3 -29.26 -16.42 -27.78
C LYS A 3 -28.12 -15.40 -27.45
N ILE A 4 -28.10 -14.28 -28.16
CA ILE A 4 -27.13 -13.21 -27.91
C ILE A 4 -27.42 -12.51 -26.57
N LYS A 5 -28.71 -12.27 -26.26
CA LYS A 5 -29.16 -11.69 -24.99
C LYS A 5 -28.81 -12.61 -23.79
N THR A 6 -28.95 -13.92 -23.99
CA THR A 6 -28.62 -14.95 -22.98
C THR A 6 -27.11 -15.04 -22.79
N PHE A 7 -26.32 -14.99 -23.87
CA PHE A 7 -24.86 -14.95 -23.83
C PHE A 7 -24.35 -13.67 -23.12
N ILE A 8 -24.85 -12.51 -23.51
CA ILE A 8 -24.51 -11.22 -22.91
C ILE A 8 -24.86 -11.20 -21.41
N ASN A 9 -26.07 -11.66 -21.01
CA ASN A 9 -26.44 -11.70 -19.59
C ASN A 9 -25.64 -12.72 -18.77
N LYS A 10 -25.09 -13.77 -19.40
CA LYS A 10 -24.25 -14.76 -18.74
C LYS A 10 -22.82 -14.27 -18.49
N TYR A 11 -22.29 -13.49 -19.40
CA TYR A 11 -20.86 -13.07 -19.38
C TYR A 11 -20.66 -11.62 -18.96
N LEU A 12 -21.65 -10.74 -19.16
CA LEU A 12 -21.55 -9.36 -18.64
C LEU A 12 -21.39 -9.36 -17.11
N PRO A 13 -20.39 -8.62 -16.61
CA PRO A 13 -20.24 -8.47 -15.17
C PRO A 13 -21.47 -7.80 -14.57
N THR A 14 -21.94 -8.29 -13.43
CA THR A 14 -23.03 -7.64 -12.68
C THR A 14 -22.64 -6.20 -12.34
N LYS A 15 -23.63 -5.29 -12.17
CA LYS A 15 -23.39 -3.88 -11.79
C LYS A 15 -22.44 -3.77 -10.58
N ARG A 16 -22.55 -4.69 -9.63
CA ARG A 16 -21.65 -4.78 -8.46
C ARG A 16 -20.20 -5.03 -8.86
N ARG A 17 -19.95 -5.95 -9.79
CA ARG A 17 -18.58 -6.27 -10.27
C ARG A 17 -18.01 -5.15 -11.12
N LEU A 18 -18.82 -4.48 -11.93
CA LEU A 18 -18.38 -3.28 -12.67
C LEU A 18 -17.94 -2.18 -11.70
N MET A 19 -18.70 -1.98 -10.63
CA MET A 19 -18.33 -1.01 -9.59
C MET A 19 -17.03 -1.41 -8.89
N GLN A 20 -16.86 -2.68 -8.51
CA GLN A 20 -15.62 -3.17 -7.92
C GLN A 20 -14.42 -3.01 -8.87
N LEU A 21 -14.60 -3.30 -10.17
CA LEU A 21 -13.57 -3.10 -11.19
C LEU A 21 -13.21 -1.62 -11.35
N TYR A 22 -14.22 -0.75 -11.39
CA TYR A 22 -14.00 0.69 -11.44
C TYR A 22 -13.15 1.20 -10.27
N PHE A 23 -13.49 0.80 -9.04
CA PHE A 23 -12.70 1.20 -7.88
C PHE A 23 -11.31 0.55 -7.84
N ALA A 24 -11.16 -0.67 -8.37
CA ALA A 24 -9.85 -1.28 -8.54
C ALA A 24 -8.96 -0.46 -9.48
N LEU A 25 -9.51 0.01 -10.61
CA LEU A 25 -8.79 0.88 -11.55
C LEU A 25 -8.54 2.26 -10.96
N LEU A 26 -9.54 2.85 -10.29
CA LEU A 26 -9.41 4.18 -9.68
C LEU A 26 -8.32 4.21 -8.59
N PHE A 27 -8.32 3.23 -7.69
CA PHE A 27 -7.33 3.19 -6.60
C PHE A 27 -5.91 2.86 -7.08
N ASN A 28 -5.78 2.29 -8.27
CA ASN A 28 -4.52 1.91 -8.90
C ASN A 28 -4.34 2.61 -10.26
N ALA A 29 -4.70 3.88 -10.34
CA ALA A 29 -4.67 4.66 -11.58
C ALA A 29 -3.26 5.10 -12.00
N ASN A 30 -2.22 4.85 -11.20
CA ASN A 30 -0.84 5.14 -11.57
C ASN A 30 -0.28 4.08 -12.52
N ILE A 31 -0.72 4.13 -13.78
CA ILE A 31 -0.29 3.20 -14.83
C ILE A 31 1.23 3.30 -15.08
N LYS A 32 1.79 4.52 -15.03
CA LYS A 32 3.22 4.76 -15.18
C LYS A 32 4.05 4.05 -14.11
N GLY A 33 3.54 3.97 -12.86
CA GLY A 33 4.15 3.20 -11.79
C GLY A 33 4.24 1.70 -12.08
N PHE A 34 3.22 1.11 -12.68
CA PHE A 34 3.28 -0.29 -13.11
C PHE A 34 4.31 -0.52 -14.22
N ILE A 35 4.47 0.43 -15.16
CA ILE A 35 5.41 0.31 -16.27
C ILE A 35 6.85 0.49 -15.79
N SER A 36 7.11 1.49 -14.92
CA SER A 36 8.45 1.76 -14.42
C SER A 36 8.98 0.68 -13.47
N GLY A 37 8.10 -0.04 -12.77
CA GLY A 37 8.46 -1.12 -11.87
C GLY A 37 9.35 -0.72 -10.68
N ARG A 38 9.57 0.58 -10.46
CA ARG A 38 10.40 1.08 -9.35
C ARG A 38 9.57 1.26 -8.09
N ILE A 39 10.03 0.68 -6.99
CA ILE A 39 9.30 0.63 -5.71
C ILE A 39 9.14 2.03 -5.09
N PHE A 40 10.16 2.89 -5.21
CA PHE A 40 10.28 4.11 -4.42
C PHE A 40 10.14 5.41 -5.22
N SER A 41 10.56 5.44 -6.47
CA SER A 41 10.58 6.67 -7.28
C SER A 41 9.22 7.09 -7.85
N VAL A 42 8.15 6.32 -7.61
CA VAL A 42 6.88 6.48 -8.32
C VAL A 42 5.69 6.51 -7.36
N THR A 43 5.84 7.17 -6.21
CA THR A 43 4.73 7.35 -5.28
C THR A 43 4.09 8.72 -5.51
N PRO A 44 2.90 8.79 -6.13
CA PRO A 44 2.17 10.05 -6.13
C PRO A 44 1.92 10.50 -4.69
N GLY A 45 2.06 11.79 -4.42
CA GLY A 45 1.80 12.38 -3.11
C GLY A 45 0.41 12.08 -2.52
N THR A 46 -0.45 11.43 -3.30
CA THR A 46 -1.80 11.00 -2.88
C THR A 46 -1.85 9.71 -2.07
N LYS A 47 -0.76 8.96 -1.90
CA LYS A 47 -0.76 7.71 -1.11
C LYS A 47 -1.16 7.89 0.36
N PHE A 48 -1.16 9.11 0.88
CA PHE A 48 -1.73 9.42 2.19
C PHE A 48 -3.27 9.31 2.23
N LEU A 49 -3.94 9.35 1.06
CA LEU A 49 -5.40 9.20 0.99
C LEU A 49 -5.79 7.77 1.34
N CYS A 50 -6.64 7.63 2.35
CA CYS A 50 -7.17 6.34 2.77
C CYS A 50 -8.27 5.86 1.82
N THR A 51 -8.06 4.70 1.17
CA THR A 51 -9.10 4.03 0.35
C THR A 51 -10.07 3.26 1.25
N PRO A 52 -11.34 3.08 0.85
CA PRO A 52 -12.31 2.37 1.69
C PRO A 52 -12.04 0.87 1.81
N GLY A 53 -11.29 0.29 0.86
CA GLY A 53 -10.96 -1.14 0.82
C GLY A 53 -9.49 -1.43 1.05
N ILE A 54 -9.11 -2.70 0.90
CA ILE A 54 -7.70 -3.09 0.92
C ILE A 54 -7.06 -2.67 -0.40
N ASN A 55 -5.98 -1.92 -0.29
CA ASN A 55 -5.11 -1.49 -1.38
C ASN A 55 -3.70 -1.29 -0.81
N CYS A 56 -2.72 -1.99 -1.30
CA CYS A 56 -1.40 -1.99 -0.69
C CYS A 56 -0.66 -0.67 -0.94
N TYR A 57 -0.12 -0.06 0.10
CA TYR A 57 0.69 1.16 -0.03
C TYR A 57 1.99 0.93 -0.82
N SER A 58 2.51 -0.31 -0.82
CA SER A 58 3.70 -0.69 -1.60
C SER A 58 3.37 -0.99 -3.07
N CYS A 59 2.11 -0.95 -3.50
CA CYS A 59 1.76 -1.13 -4.91
C CYS A 59 2.27 0.06 -5.73
N PRO A 60 3.03 -0.16 -6.81
CA PRO A 60 3.53 0.92 -7.67
C PRO A 60 2.41 1.68 -8.37
N GLY A 61 1.29 1.01 -8.64
CA GLY A 61 0.11 1.61 -9.27
C GLY A 61 -0.84 2.33 -8.33
N ALA A 62 -0.68 2.18 -7.01
CA ALA A 62 -1.62 2.73 -6.04
C ALA A 62 -1.56 4.26 -5.94
N ILE A 63 -2.72 4.92 -6.04
CA ILE A 63 -2.88 6.36 -5.76
C ILE A 63 -3.45 6.64 -4.37
N GLY A 64 -3.86 5.61 -3.65
CA GLY A 64 -4.31 5.69 -2.26
C GLY A 64 -4.01 4.40 -1.53
N ALA A 65 -3.91 4.44 -0.21
CA ALA A 65 -3.51 3.30 0.61
C ALA A 65 -4.65 2.77 1.50
N CYS A 66 -4.54 1.50 1.91
CA CYS A 66 -5.45 0.91 2.86
C CYS A 66 -5.39 1.65 4.21
N PRO A 67 -6.55 2.07 4.77
CA PRO A 67 -6.58 2.83 6.03
C PRO A 67 -6.03 2.04 7.21
N LEU A 68 -6.05 0.72 7.16
CA LEU A 68 -5.50 -0.12 8.22
C LEU A 68 -3.97 0.00 8.29
N GLY A 69 -3.30 0.08 7.13
CA GLY A 69 -1.86 0.31 7.05
C GLY A 69 -1.49 1.69 7.61
N SER A 70 -2.24 2.72 7.19
CA SER A 70 -2.07 4.08 7.69
C SER A 70 -2.32 4.17 9.20
N LEU A 71 -3.35 3.49 9.72
CA LEU A 71 -3.65 3.46 11.15
C LEU A 71 -2.51 2.83 11.97
N GLN A 72 -1.97 1.69 11.52
CA GLN A 72 -0.87 1.01 12.21
C GLN A 72 0.45 1.80 12.14
N GLY A 73 0.73 2.45 11.00
CA GLY A 73 1.92 3.28 10.83
C GLY A 73 1.85 4.61 11.57
N SER A 74 0.65 5.09 11.93
CA SER A 74 0.47 6.38 12.61
C SER A 74 0.63 6.34 14.12
N PHE A 75 0.83 5.17 14.73
CA PHE A 75 1.12 5.08 16.17
C PHE A 75 2.44 5.77 16.55
N ASP A 76 3.36 5.96 15.61
CA ASP A 76 4.64 6.65 15.80
C ASP A 76 4.67 8.08 15.21
N ASN A 77 3.96 8.32 14.11
CA ASN A 77 4.02 9.59 13.34
C ASN A 77 3.20 10.75 13.94
N GLY A 78 2.83 10.65 15.22
CA GLY A 78 2.14 11.69 15.94
C GLY A 78 0.61 11.61 15.90
N LYS A 79 -0.01 12.29 16.85
CA LYS A 79 -1.46 12.24 17.13
C LYS A 79 -2.32 12.62 15.90
N SER A 80 -1.87 13.55 15.07
CA SER A 80 -2.64 14.05 13.92
C SER A 80 -2.88 12.97 12.86
N SER A 81 -1.84 12.21 12.48
CA SER A 81 -1.95 11.12 11.48
C SER A 81 -2.85 9.99 11.96
N PHE A 82 -2.79 9.67 13.26
CA PHE A 82 -3.67 8.67 13.86
C PHE A 82 -5.14 9.08 13.76
N PHE A 83 -5.48 10.31 14.20
CA PHE A 83 -6.87 10.79 14.18
C PHE A 83 -7.41 10.90 12.75
N TYR A 84 -6.58 11.27 11.76
CA TYR A 84 -6.96 11.26 10.37
C TYR A 84 -7.35 9.84 9.90
N ALA A 85 -6.46 8.86 10.05
CA ALA A 85 -6.72 7.49 9.59
C ALA A 85 -7.92 6.86 10.33
N PHE A 86 -8.00 7.07 11.65
CA PHE A 86 -9.11 6.58 12.46
C PHE A 86 -10.43 7.24 12.08
N GLY A 87 -10.46 8.56 11.90
CA GLY A 87 -11.65 9.31 11.48
C GLY A 87 -12.19 8.86 10.13
N ILE A 88 -11.31 8.66 9.14
CA ILE A 88 -11.70 8.14 7.82
C ILE A 88 -12.27 6.72 7.90
N VAL A 89 -11.65 5.83 8.68
CA VAL A 89 -12.15 4.47 8.89
C VAL A 89 -13.53 4.49 9.53
N MET A 90 -13.73 5.33 10.55
CA MET A 90 -15.03 5.47 11.22
C MET A 90 -16.09 6.06 10.29
N LEU A 91 -15.74 7.07 9.48
CA LEU A 91 -16.62 7.63 8.48
C LEU A 91 -17.10 6.55 7.48
N TYR A 92 -16.18 5.76 6.95
CA TYR A 92 -16.51 4.64 6.06
C TYR A 92 -17.38 3.58 6.76
N ALA A 93 -17.08 3.26 8.01
CA ALA A 93 -17.84 2.28 8.79
C ALA A 93 -19.29 2.73 9.01
N ILE A 94 -19.50 4.01 9.36
CA ILE A 94 -20.83 4.58 9.62
C ILE A 94 -21.64 4.71 8.33
N ILE A 95 -21.01 5.17 7.23
CA ILE A 95 -21.75 5.37 5.97
C ILE A 95 -22.05 4.03 5.30
N PHE A 96 -21.06 3.19 5.11
CA PHE A 96 -21.16 2.02 4.25
C PHE A 96 -21.18 0.69 5.02
N GLY A 97 -20.64 0.66 6.24
CA GLY A 97 -20.43 -0.60 6.91
C GLY A 97 -19.69 -1.61 6.04
N ARG A 98 -20.09 -2.86 6.08
CA ARG A 98 -19.48 -3.95 5.30
C ARG A 98 -19.88 -3.97 3.82
N MET A 99 -20.74 -3.06 3.37
CA MET A 99 -21.06 -2.86 1.96
C MET A 99 -19.80 -2.55 1.14
N ILE A 100 -18.79 -1.88 1.74
CA ILE A 100 -17.47 -1.66 1.13
C ILE A 100 -16.88 -2.96 0.59
N CYS A 101 -16.90 -4.03 1.40
CA CYS A 101 -16.36 -5.33 1.00
C CYS A 101 -17.09 -5.94 -0.20
N GLY A 102 -18.37 -5.61 -0.35
CA GLY A 102 -19.22 -6.10 -1.44
C GLY A 102 -19.09 -5.32 -2.73
N TRP A 103 -18.83 -4.00 -2.67
CA TRP A 103 -19.01 -3.08 -3.79
C TRP A 103 -17.77 -2.27 -4.18
N LEU A 104 -16.89 -1.95 -3.24
CA LEU A 104 -15.79 -1.05 -3.48
C LEU A 104 -14.41 -1.73 -3.40
N CYS A 105 -14.28 -2.79 -2.57
CA CYS A 105 -13.00 -3.41 -2.31
C CYS A 105 -12.50 -4.26 -3.50
N PRO A 106 -11.33 -3.95 -4.11
CA PRO A 106 -10.75 -4.74 -5.20
C PRO A 106 -10.45 -6.18 -4.79
N PHE A 107 -9.98 -6.39 -3.56
CA PHE A 107 -9.67 -7.71 -3.04
C PHE A 107 -10.90 -8.61 -2.91
N GLY A 108 -12.07 -8.01 -2.67
CA GLY A 108 -13.36 -8.70 -2.72
C GLY A 108 -13.71 -9.20 -4.12
N LEU A 109 -13.35 -8.44 -5.18
CA LEU A 109 -13.54 -8.85 -6.56
C LEU A 109 -12.70 -10.07 -6.92
N ILE A 110 -11.42 -10.06 -6.56
CA ILE A 110 -10.49 -11.18 -6.80
C ILE A 110 -11.06 -12.47 -6.20
N GLN A 111 -11.50 -12.44 -4.95
CA GLN A 111 -12.10 -13.60 -4.28
C GLN A 111 -13.40 -14.07 -4.91
N ASP A 112 -14.26 -13.13 -5.38
CA ASP A 112 -15.49 -13.47 -6.10
C ASP A 112 -15.20 -14.14 -7.45
N LEU A 113 -14.10 -13.78 -8.13
CA LEU A 113 -13.67 -14.41 -9.38
C LEU A 113 -13.09 -15.81 -9.15
N LEU A 114 -12.24 -15.97 -8.14
CA LEU A 114 -11.68 -17.28 -7.75
C LEU A 114 -12.77 -18.29 -7.39
N TYR A 115 -13.78 -17.84 -6.66
CA TYR A 115 -14.91 -18.70 -6.31
C TYR A 115 -15.74 -19.17 -7.50
N LYS A 116 -15.65 -18.53 -8.68
CA LYS A 116 -16.34 -18.99 -9.91
C LYS A 116 -15.68 -20.20 -10.56
N ILE A 117 -14.44 -20.52 -10.21
CA ILE A 117 -13.74 -21.70 -10.72
C ILE A 117 -14.54 -22.94 -10.33
N LYS A 118 -14.83 -23.81 -11.28
CA LYS A 118 -15.58 -25.06 -11.05
C LYS A 118 -14.80 -25.95 -10.09
N SER A 119 -15.34 -26.17 -8.90
CA SER A 119 -14.73 -26.96 -7.83
C SER A 119 -15.80 -27.42 -6.85
N PRO A 120 -15.58 -28.48 -6.05
CA PRO A 120 -16.50 -28.86 -4.98
C PRO A 120 -16.55 -27.72 -3.94
N LYS A 121 -17.73 -27.07 -3.82
CA LYS A 121 -17.91 -25.94 -2.90
C LYS A 121 -18.23 -26.45 -1.51
N MET A 122 -17.47 -25.98 -0.52
CA MET A 122 -17.75 -26.30 0.88
C MET A 122 -19.05 -25.65 1.34
N LYS A 123 -19.91 -26.45 1.96
CA LYS A 123 -21.17 -25.97 2.56
C LYS A 123 -20.87 -25.18 3.85
N LYS A 124 -21.80 -24.33 4.23
CA LYS A 124 -21.77 -23.65 5.53
C LYS A 124 -21.82 -24.67 6.66
N SER A 125 -21.05 -24.44 7.69
CA SER A 125 -20.98 -25.31 8.87
C SER A 125 -20.79 -24.46 10.14
N PRO A 126 -21.07 -25.01 11.33
CA PRO A 126 -20.73 -24.33 12.59
C PRO A 126 -19.26 -23.93 12.69
N VAL A 127 -18.36 -24.75 12.11
CA VAL A 127 -16.91 -24.48 12.07
C VAL A 127 -16.61 -23.20 11.28
N THR A 128 -17.21 -23.02 10.10
CA THR A 128 -16.99 -21.80 9.30
C THR A 128 -17.50 -20.55 10.01
N ARG A 129 -18.52 -20.67 10.85
CA ARG A 129 -19.02 -19.59 11.69
C ARG A 129 -18.05 -19.26 12.82
N ILE A 130 -17.50 -20.27 13.51
CA ILE A 130 -16.51 -20.05 14.56
C ILE A 130 -15.25 -19.40 13.96
N LEU A 131 -14.76 -19.91 12.83
CA LEU A 131 -13.63 -19.33 12.10
C LEU A 131 -13.87 -17.84 11.72
N SER A 132 -15.12 -17.42 11.50
CA SER A 132 -15.40 -16.03 11.17
C SER A 132 -15.10 -15.05 12.31
N TYR A 133 -15.00 -15.51 13.55
CA TYR A 133 -14.57 -14.70 14.68
C TYR A 133 -13.06 -14.46 14.73
N MET A 134 -12.25 -15.28 14.03
CA MET A 134 -10.80 -15.13 13.99
C MET A 134 -10.38 -13.72 13.51
N LYS A 135 -11.08 -13.11 12.56
CA LYS A 135 -10.80 -11.74 12.09
C LYS A 135 -10.85 -10.69 13.21
N TYR A 136 -11.68 -10.89 14.25
CA TYR A 136 -11.75 -9.99 15.41
C TYR A 136 -10.55 -10.18 16.32
N VAL A 137 -10.10 -11.42 16.49
CA VAL A 137 -8.84 -11.72 17.21
C VAL A 137 -7.68 -11.08 16.48
N ILE A 138 -7.62 -11.24 15.15
CA ILE A 138 -6.60 -10.61 14.30
C ILE A 138 -6.70 -9.06 14.39
N LEU A 139 -7.90 -8.50 14.39
CA LEU A 139 -8.11 -7.06 14.55
C LEU A 139 -7.53 -6.56 15.87
N VAL A 140 -7.85 -7.20 16.98
CA VAL A 140 -7.36 -6.77 18.28
C VAL A 140 -5.86 -7.00 18.42
N PHE A 141 -5.38 -8.19 18.09
CA PHE A 141 -3.99 -8.57 18.33
C PHE A 141 -3.03 -7.91 17.32
N PHE A 142 -3.23 -8.13 16.00
CA PHE A 142 -2.28 -7.68 14.98
C PHE A 142 -2.50 -6.23 14.50
N ALA A 143 -3.70 -5.67 14.68
CA ALA A 143 -3.94 -4.29 14.25
C ALA A 143 -3.86 -3.27 15.39
N VAL A 144 -3.95 -3.73 16.66
CA VAL A 144 -3.89 -2.83 17.84
C VAL A 144 -2.75 -3.24 18.77
N VAL A 145 -2.83 -4.43 19.41
CA VAL A 145 -1.89 -4.79 20.49
C VAL A 145 -0.45 -4.79 20.00
N VAL A 146 -0.14 -5.54 18.97
CA VAL A 146 1.25 -5.65 18.45
C VAL A 146 1.79 -4.31 17.97
N PRO A 147 1.10 -3.51 17.11
CA PRO A 147 1.58 -2.19 16.70
C PRO A 147 1.80 -1.23 17.87
N VAL A 148 0.90 -1.22 18.87
CA VAL A 148 1.06 -0.39 20.06
C VAL A 148 2.28 -0.82 20.88
N THR A 149 2.47 -2.13 21.06
CA THR A 149 3.65 -2.66 21.76
C THR A 149 4.95 -2.25 21.04
N TYR A 150 5.01 -2.40 19.72
CA TYR A 150 6.16 -1.97 18.94
C TYR A 150 6.36 -0.45 19.00
N ALA A 151 5.29 0.35 19.03
CA ALA A 151 5.40 1.80 19.18
C ALA A 151 5.99 2.21 20.56
N ILE A 152 5.65 1.48 21.63
CA ILE A 152 6.25 1.68 22.96
C ILE A 152 7.77 1.44 22.92
N TYR A 153 8.22 0.42 22.17
CA TYR A 153 9.65 0.12 21.95
C TYR A 153 10.29 0.97 20.84
N LYS A 154 9.62 2.04 20.36
CA LYS A 154 10.09 2.97 19.32
C LYS A 154 10.46 2.29 17.98
N THR A 155 9.91 1.14 17.69
CA THR A 155 10.09 0.40 16.43
C THR A 155 8.74 0.18 15.75
N PRO A 156 8.08 1.24 15.23
CA PRO A 156 6.73 1.14 14.69
C PRO A 156 6.67 0.15 13.55
N THR A 157 5.81 -0.85 13.70
CA THR A 157 5.67 -1.90 12.70
C THR A 157 4.20 -2.15 12.41
N PRO A 158 3.75 -2.01 11.15
CA PRO A 158 2.40 -2.37 10.75
C PRO A 158 2.23 -3.89 10.72
N ALA A 159 2.07 -4.51 11.88
CA ALA A 159 2.18 -5.95 12.09
C ALA A 159 1.25 -6.77 11.20
N PHE A 160 -0.02 -6.37 11.04
CA PHE A 160 -0.92 -7.07 10.12
C PHE A 160 -0.40 -7.05 8.68
N CYS A 161 0.06 -5.88 8.20
CA CYS A 161 0.59 -5.72 6.85
C CYS A 161 1.88 -6.52 6.66
N LYS A 162 2.76 -6.52 7.70
CA LYS A 162 4.06 -7.20 7.65
C LYS A 162 3.93 -8.73 7.68
N TYR A 163 3.02 -9.30 8.50
CA TYR A 163 3.00 -10.73 8.78
C TYR A 163 1.86 -11.49 8.11
N ILE A 164 0.69 -10.88 7.85
CA ILE A 164 -0.53 -11.59 7.44
C ILE A 164 -1.10 -11.12 6.11
N CYS A 165 -1.04 -9.83 5.77
CA CYS A 165 -1.76 -9.28 4.64
C CYS A 165 -1.26 -9.83 3.29
N PRO A 166 -2.11 -10.54 2.50
CA PRO A 166 -1.72 -11.07 1.20
C PRO A 166 -1.65 -9.99 0.11
N ALA A 167 -2.32 -8.84 0.30
CA ALA A 167 -2.31 -7.75 -0.67
C ALA A 167 -0.89 -7.23 -0.93
N GLY A 168 -0.04 -7.18 0.12
CA GLY A 168 1.36 -6.80 -0.03
C GLY A 168 2.16 -7.71 -0.95
N ILE A 169 1.82 -9.00 -1.03
CA ILE A 169 2.45 -9.93 -1.98
C ILE A 169 1.85 -9.78 -3.38
N ILE A 170 0.52 -9.71 -3.51
CA ILE A 170 -0.16 -9.67 -4.81
C ILE A 170 0.06 -8.33 -5.52
N GLU A 171 -0.14 -7.23 -4.81
CA GLU A 171 -0.13 -5.87 -5.39
C GLU A 171 1.25 -5.22 -5.35
N GLY A 172 2.08 -5.58 -4.37
CA GLY A 172 3.46 -5.10 -4.23
C GLY A 172 4.47 -6.14 -4.71
N GLY A 173 4.69 -7.21 -3.94
CA GLY A 173 5.76 -8.16 -4.13
C GLY A 173 5.83 -8.77 -5.53
N LEU A 174 4.75 -9.41 -6.01
CA LEU A 174 4.77 -10.09 -7.31
C LEU A 174 4.93 -9.12 -8.49
N LEU A 175 4.28 -7.95 -8.43
CA LEU A 175 4.38 -6.95 -9.49
C LEU A 175 5.78 -6.33 -9.57
N LEU A 176 6.41 -6.09 -8.42
CA LEU A 176 7.75 -5.54 -8.35
C LEU A 176 8.81 -6.56 -8.76
N LEU A 177 8.68 -7.81 -8.29
CA LEU A 177 9.58 -8.90 -8.67
C LEU A 177 9.47 -9.31 -10.13
N SER A 178 8.36 -9.04 -10.80
CA SER A 178 8.21 -9.32 -12.24
C SER A 178 8.99 -8.36 -13.13
N ASN A 179 9.52 -7.26 -12.60
CA ASN A 179 10.27 -6.27 -13.37
C ASN A 179 11.78 -6.51 -13.22
N LYS A 180 12.49 -6.62 -14.35
CA LYS A 180 13.95 -6.85 -14.41
C LYS A 180 14.78 -5.80 -13.67
N VAL A 181 14.25 -4.58 -13.52
CA VAL A 181 14.91 -3.49 -12.77
C VAL A 181 15.12 -3.85 -11.28
N ASN A 182 14.34 -4.81 -10.75
CA ASN A 182 14.39 -5.22 -9.35
C ASN A 182 15.02 -6.62 -9.16
N ASP A 183 15.87 -7.06 -10.08
CA ASP A 183 16.45 -8.42 -10.06
C ASP A 183 17.31 -8.65 -8.79
N SER A 184 18.00 -7.63 -8.31
CA SER A 184 18.74 -7.66 -7.02
C SER A 184 17.82 -7.94 -5.83
N SER A 185 16.57 -7.48 -5.87
CA SER A 185 15.59 -7.68 -4.81
C SER A 185 15.16 -9.16 -4.63
N PHE A 186 15.33 -10.01 -5.67
CA PHE A 186 15.10 -11.45 -5.54
C PHE A 186 16.06 -12.12 -4.56
N ARG A 187 17.31 -11.66 -4.48
CA ARG A 187 18.33 -12.20 -3.59
C ARG A 187 18.07 -11.87 -2.12
N MET A 188 17.24 -10.85 -1.86
CA MET A 188 16.89 -10.36 -0.53
C MET A 188 15.60 -11.00 0.05
N LEU A 189 15.00 -11.98 -0.65
CA LEU A 189 13.77 -12.63 -0.20
C LEU A 189 14.04 -13.56 0.98
N GLY A 190 13.78 -13.07 2.19
CA GLY A 190 13.97 -13.81 3.43
C GLY A 190 12.79 -14.73 3.81
N PRO A 191 12.88 -15.44 4.94
CA PRO A 191 11.87 -16.38 5.44
C PRO A 191 10.47 -15.77 5.59
N LEU A 192 10.40 -14.48 5.90
CA LEU A 192 9.14 -13.74 6.03
C LEU A 192 8.38 -13.64 4.71
N PHE A 193 9.09 -13.45 3.59
CA PHE A 193 8.46 -13.45 2.26
C PHE A 193 7.87 -14.83 1.95
N THR A 194 8.64 -15.89 2.18
CA THR A 194 8.20 -17.27 1.97
C THR A 194 6.94 -17.59 2.79
N TRP A 195 6.92 -17.23 4.07
CA TRP A 195 5.75 -17.35 4.93
C TRP A 195 4.51 -16.66 4.35
N LYS A 196 4.63 -15.38 3.99
CA LYS A 196 3.53 -14.61 3.42
C LYS A 196 3.08 -15.15 2.07
N PHE A 197 4.00 -15.63 1.25
CA PHE A 197 3.70 -16.22 -0.06
C PHE A 197 2.89 -17.52 0.10
N LEU A 198 3.29 -18.40 1.01
CA LEU A 198 2.54 -19.61 1.34
C LEU A 198 1.15 -19.30 1.90
N LEU A 199 1.05 -18.29 2.77
CA LEU A 199 -0.23 -17.82 3.30
C LEU A 199 -1.13 -17.27 2.19
N MET A 200 -0.58 -16.49 1.26
CA MET A 200 -1.30 -15.99 0.09
C MET A 200 -1.83 -17.14 -0.77
N ILE A 201 -0.99 -18.14 -1.10
CA ILE A 201 -1.41 -19.32 -1.86
C ILE A 201 -2.53 -20.05 -1.14
N SER A 202 -2.41 -20.26 0.18
CA SER A 202 -3.45 -20.92 0.99
C SER A 202 -4.78 -20.18 0.94
N ILE A 203 -4.76 -18.83 0.96
CA ILE A 203 -5.94 -17.99 0.83
C ILE A 203 -6.54 -18.10 -0.58
N VAL A 204 -5.71 -18.05 -1.63
CA VAL A 204 -6.15 -18.15 -3.02
C VAL A 204 -6.81 -19.50 -3.28
N VAL A 205 -6.16 -20.60 -2.87
CA VAL A 205 -6.71 -21.96 -2.96
C VAL A 205 -7.99 -22.06 -2.14
N GLY A 206 -8.00 -21.57 -0.90
CA GLY A 206 -9.19 -21.55 -0.05
C GLY A 206 -10.38 -20.80 -0.69
N CYS A 207 -10.13 -19.71 -1.42
CA CYS A 207 -11.17 -18.94 -2.11
C CYS A 207 -11.82 -19.72 -3.28
N VAL A 208 -11.14 -20.72 -3.83
CA VAL A 208 -11.73 -21.61 -4.85
C VAL A 208 -12.82 -22.50 -4.24
N PHE A 209 -12.66 -22.94 -2.99
CA PHE A 209 -13.59 -23.86 -2.30
C PHE A 209 -14.59 -23.14 -1.40
N ILE A 210 -14.17 -22.05 -0.72
CA ILE A 210 -14.99 -21.30 0.24
C ILE A 210 -15.13 -19.87 -0.24
N TYR A 211 -16.37 -19.36 -0.19
CA TYR A 211 -16.68 -18.00 -0.60
C TYR A 211 -16.00 -16.96 0.32
N ARG A 212 -15.10 -16.15 -0.24
CA ARG A 212 -14.44 -15.01 0.42
C ARG A 212 -13.70 -15.36 1.71
N VAL A 213 -12.79 -16.33 1.67
CA VAL A 213 -11.99 -16.83 2.81
C VAL A 213 -11.32 -15.68 3.56
N PHE A 214 -10.58 -14.83 2.86
CA PHE A 214 -9.85 -13.73 3.49
C PHE A 214 -10.80 -12.73 4.18
N CYS A 215 -11.84 -12.27 3.46
CA CYS A 215 -12.79 -11.30 4.00
C CYS A 215 -13.61 -11.83 5.18
N ARG A 216 -13.84 -13.15 5.24
CA ARG A 216 -14.62 -13.79 6.29
C ARG A 216 -13.80 -14.13 7.52
N PHE A 217 -12.59 -14.61 7.36
CA PHE A 217 -11.84 -15.22 8.46
C PHE A 217 -10.64 -14.40 8.92
N ILE A 218 -10.01 -13.61 8.03
CA ILE A 218 -8.69 -13.02 8.27
C ILE A 218 -8.74 -11.49 8.29
N CYS A 219 -9.54 -10.85 7.42
CA CYS A 219 -9.49 -9.41 7.22
C CYS A 219 -9.97 -8.59 8.43
N PRO A 220 -9.11 -7.87 9.15
CA PRO A 220 -9.50 -7.07 10.31
C PRO A 220 -10.37 -5.87 9.93
N LEU A 221 -10.13 -5.26 8.76
CA LEU A 221 -10.97 -4.17 8.25
C LEU A 221 -12.40 -4.65 7.98
N GLY A 222 -12.56 -5.89 7.44
CA GLY A 222 -13.87 -6.52 7.29
C GLY A 222 -14.54 -6.83 8.64
N GLY A 223 -13.77 -7.12 9.69
CA GLY A 223 -14.26 -7.25 11.06
C GLY A 223 -14.79 -5.92 11.58
N LEU A 224 -13.99 -4.87 11.50
CA LEU A 224 -14.34 -3.53 11.99
C LEU A 224 -15.59 -2.99 11.28
N TYR A 225 -15.65 -3.03 9.96
CA TYR A 225 -16.86 -2.61 9.23
C TYR A 225 -18.08 -3.46 9.57
N GLY A 226 -17.88 -4.75 9.90
CA GLY A 226 -18.94 -5.65 10.34
C GLY A 226 -19.64 -5.21 11.61
N LEU A 227 -18.90 -4.67 12.59
CA LEU A 227 -19.44 -4.15 13.84
C LEU A 227 -20.43 -3.01 13.60
N PHE A 228 -20.16 -2.18 12.58
CA PHE A 228 -21.02 -1.05 12.23
C PHE A 228 -22.17 -1.38 11.29
N ASN A 229 -22.25 -2.60 10.78
CA ASN A 229 -23.24 -2.98 9.74
C ASN A 229 -24.69 -2.72 10.16
N LYS A 230 -25.02 -2.91 11.44
CA LYS A 230 -26.33 -2.62 12.01
C LYS A 230 -26.66 -1.13 11.95
N PHE A 231 -25.69 -0.26 12.20
CA PHE A 231 -25.84 1.19 12.30
C PHE A 231 -25.55 1.91 10.98
N SER A 232 -24.95 1.23 9.99
CA SER A 232 -24.54 1.85 8.74
C SER A 232 -25.71 2.50 7.99
N PHE A 233 -25.43 3.64 7.37
CA PHE A 233 -26.42 4.39 6.62
C PHE A 233 -26.83 3.66 5.33
N LEU A 234 -25.91 3.00 4.66
CA LEU A 234 -26.14 2.21 3.45
C LEU A 234 -26.09 0.71 3.76
N GLY A 235 -26.89 -0.08 3.06
CA GLY A 235 -26.94 -1.52 3.25
C GLY A 235 -28.24 -2.15 2.75
N VAL A 236 -28.62 -3.26 3.37
CA VAL A 236 -29.91 -3.94 3.14
C VAL A 236 -30.71 -3.95 4.44
N LYS A 237 -32.01 -3.78 4.32
CA LYS A 237 -32.96 -3.83 5.44
C LYS A 237 -34.11 -4.81 5.14
N VAL A 238 -34.71 -5.31 6.19
CA VAL A 238 -35.94 -6.15 6.14
C VAL A 238 -37.09 -5.31 6.63
N ASP A 239 -38.21 -5.45 5.96
CA ASP A 239 -39.54 -4.96 6.35
C ASP A 239 -40.19 -6.10 7.13
N GLU A 240 -40.28 -5.98 8.45
CA GLU A 240 -40.78 -7.05 9.32
C GLU A 240 -42.26 -7.32 9.12
N GLU A 241 -43.06 -6.33 8.68
CA GLU A 241 -44.49 -6.49 8.41
C GLU A 241 -44.73 -7.39 7.18
N LYS A 242 -43.80 -7.36 6.20
CA LYS A 242 -43.88 -8.18 4.99
C LYS A 242 -43.12 -9.50 5.11
N CYS A 243 -42.33 -9.65 6.19
CA CYS A 243 -41.47 -10.81 6.35
C CYS A 243 -42.24 -12.02 6.90
N THR A 244 -42.26 -13.12 6.14
CA THR A 244 -42.87 -14.39 6.57
C THR A 244 -41.88 -15.30 7.32
N HIS A 245 -40.69 -14.83 7.67
CA HIS A 245 -39.66 -15.59 8.36
C HIS A 245 -39.28 -16.95 7.71
N CYS A 246 -39.43 -17.07 6.40
CA CYS A 246 -39.18 -18.31 5.66
C CYS A 246 -37.69 -18.69 5.55
N ASN A 247 -36.78 -17.86 6.00
CA ASN A 247 -35.31 -18.04 6.02
C ASN A 247 -34.64 -18.32 4.66
N LEU A 248 -35.34 -18.18 3.52
CA LEU A 248 -34.76 -18.38 2.18
C LEU A 248 -33.55 -17.44 1.93
N CYS A 249 -33.63 -16.20 2.40
CA CYS A 249 -32.55 -15.22 2.31
C CYS A 249 -31.27 -15.68 3.04
N VAL A 250 -31.39 -16.33 4.19
CA VAL A 250 -30.26 -16.89 4.96
C VAL A 250 -29.74 -18.17 4.29
N ALA A 251 -30.60 -19.06 3.84
CA ALA A 251 -30.24 -20.30 3.18
C ALA A 251 -29.45 -20.05 1.89
N GLN A 252 -29.90 -19.11 1.06
CA GLN A 252 -29.29 -18.75 -0.22
C GLN A 252 -28.00 -17.88 -0.08
N CYS A 253 -27.79 -17.26 1.07
CA CYS A 253 -26.65 -16.39 1.27
C CYS A 253 -25.35 -17.18 1.20
N LYS A 254 -24.33 -16.65 0.50
CA LYS A 254 -23.00 -17.29 0.36
C LYS A 254 -22.11 -17.09 1.58
N VAL A 255 -22.43 -16.11 2.43
CA VAL A 255 -21.76 -15.89 3.72
C VAL A 255 -22.62 -16.42 4.87
N ASP A 256 -22.01 -16.67 6.04
CA ASP A 256 -22.70 -17.24 7.20
C ASP A 256 -23.40 -16.13 8.02
N ILE A 257 -24.52 -15.61 7.48
CA ILE A 257 -25.37 -14.65 8.20
C ILE A 257 -26.37 -15.36 9.12
N LYS A 258 -26.72 -14.71 10.24
CA LYS A 258 -27.85 -15.10 11.08
C LYS A 258 -29.16 -14.51 10.57
N HIS A 259 -29.10 -13.26 10.12
CA HIS A 259 -30.21 -12.51 9.53
C HIS A 259 -29.65 -11.52 8.50
N VAL A 260 -30.51 -10.97 7.65
CA VAL A 260 -30.13 -9.93 6.68
C VAL A 260 -29.66 -8.69 7.41
N GLY A 261 -28.52 -8.12 7.00
CA GLY A 261 -27.90 -6.98 7.70
C GLY A 261 -27.03 -7.34 8.90
N ASP A 262 -26.84 -8.63 9.20
CA ASP A 262 -25.90 -9.15 10.20
C ASP A 262 -24.46 -8.64 9.98
N GLN A 263 -23.61 -8.80 11.00
CA GLN A 263 -22.18 -8.43 10.97
C GLN A 263 -21.41 -9.08 9.80
N GLU A 264 -21.84 -10.26 9.35
CA GLU A 264 -21.22 -10.94 8.19
C GLU A 264 -21.80 -10.48 6.84
N CYS A 265 -22.92 -9.76 6.83
CA CYS A 265 -23.58 -9.33 5.61
C CYS A 265 -22.74 -8.28 4.85
N ILE A 266 -22.38 -8.59 3.60
CA ILE A 266 -21.66 -7.69 2.69
C ILE A 266 -22.57 -6.81 1.84
N SER A 267 -23.86 -6.77 2.13
CA SER A 267 -24.88 -6.00 1.43
C SER A 267 -24.81 -6.18 -0.10
N CYS A 268 -24.63 -7.42 -0.57
CA CYS A 268 -24.51 -7.71 -2.01
C CYS A 268 -25.85 -7.62 -2.76
N GLY A 269 -26.99 -7.65 -2.06
CA GLY A 269 -28.34 -7.53 -2.61
C GLY A 269 -28.90 -8.81 -3.25
N GLU A 270 -28.20 -9.96 -3.18
CA GLU A 270 -28.71 -11.22 -3.74
C GLU A 270 -30.01 -11.69 -3.05
N CYS A 271 -30.13 -11.43 -1.74
CA CYS A 271 -31.33 -11.76 -0.95
C CYS A 271 -32.57 -11.00 -1.37
N ILE A 272 -32.46 -9.80 -1.95
CA ILE A 272 -33.60 -9.01 -2.45
C ILE A 272 -34.33 -9.75 -3.57
N ASN A 273 -33.58 -10.46 -4.43
CA ASN A 273 -34.14 -11.19 -5.55
C ASN A 273 -34.77 -12.54 -5.16
N VAL A 274 -34.39 -13.07 -4.01
CA VAL A 274 -34.82 -14.39 -3.50
C VAL A 274 -36.07 -14.27 -2.61
N CYS A 275 -36.32 -13.09 -2.05
CA CYS A 275 -37.42 -12.86 -1.12
C CYS A 275 -38.78 -12.93 -1.85
N PRO A 276 -39.65 -13.92 -1.53
CA PRO A 276 -40.93 -14.08 -2.21
C PRO A 276 -41.92 -12.94 -1.92
N THR A 277 -41.89 -12.42 -0.72
CA THR A 277 -42.73 -11.30 -0.25
C THR A 277 -42.19 -9.93 -0.53
N LYS A 278 -40.97 -9.84 -1.16
CA LYS A 278 -40.25 -8.58 -1.41
C LYS A 278 -40.00 -7.74 -0.13
N ALA A 279 -39.92 -8.40 1.02
CA ALA A 279 -39.68 -7.76 2.31
C ALA A 279 -38.27 -7.17 2.45
N ILE A 280 -37.33 -7.50 1.55
CA ILE A 280 -35.94 -7.05 1.63
C ILE A 280 -35.69 -5.93 0.62
N SER A 281 -35.21 -4.80 1.10
CA SER A 281 -34.89 -3.61 0.30
C SER A 281 -33.55 -3.01 0.63
N TRP A 282 -33.10 -2.05 -0.19
CA TRP A 282 -31.90 -1.26 0.11
C TRP A 282 -32.18 -0.26 1.23
N LYS A 283 -31.20 -0.09 2.12
CA LYS A 283 -31.15 0.95 3.14
C LYS A 283 -30.39 2.15 2.56
N GLY A 284 -30.92 3.35 2.69
CA GLY A 284 -30.30 4.58 2.17
C GLY A 284 -31.28 5.55 1.54
N PRO A 285 -30.79 6.64 0.92
CA PRO A 285 -31.64 7.66 0.30
C PRO A 285 -32.47 7.09 -0.86
N LYS A 286 -33.71 7.55 -1.01
CA LYS A 286 -34.67 7.07 -2.02
C LYS A 286 -34.13 7.13 -3.47
N ILE A 287 -33.18 8.00 -3.76
CA ILE A 287 -32.55 8.17 -5.07
C ILE A 287 -31.75 6.93 -5.52
N LEU A 288 -31.29 6.11 -4.56
CA LEU A 288 -30.56 4.87 -4.80
C LEU A 288 -31.49 3.64 -4.92
N LEU A 289 -32.81 3.78 -4.65
CA LEU A 289 -33.77 2.70 -4.66
C LEU A 289 -34.18 2.33 -6.09
N LYS A 290 -34.50 1.04 -6.30
CA LYS A 290 -35.05 0.56 -7.58
C LYS A 290 -36.53 0.97 -7.76
N PRO A 291 -37.04 1.09 -9.01
CA PRO A 291 -38.42 1.48 -9.27
C PRO A 291 -39.50 0.55 -8.67
N ASN A 292 -39.18 -0.73 -8.46
CA ASN A 292 -40.10 -1.71 -7.89
C ASN A 292 -40.35 -1.54 -6.38
N GLU A 293 -39.65 -0.60 -5.74
CA GLU A 293 -39.75 -0.28 -4.32
C GLU A 293 -40.57 1.01 -4.09
N ILE A 294 -41.08 1.61 -5.16
CA ILE A 294 -41.95 2.80 -5.11
C ILE A 294 -43.40 2.32 -5.09
N PRO A 295 -44.29 2.85 -4.21
CA PRO A 295 -45.71 2.51 -4.18
C PRO A 295 -46.35 2.63 -5.56
N ALA A 296 -47.24 1.69 -5.87
CA ALA A 296 -47.88 1.59 -7.20
C ALA A 296 -48.65 2.88 -7.62
N GLU A 297 -49.13 3.63 -6.66
CA GLU A 297 -49.82 4.92 -6.87
C GLU A 297 -48.90 6.01 -7.45
N GLU A 298 -47.64 6.10 -6.98
CA GLU A 298 -46.65 7.03 -7.53
C GLU A 298 -46.05 6.55 -8.88
N ALA A 299 -46.19 5.28 -9.21
CA ALA A 299 -45.66 4.71 -10.45
C ALA A 299 -46.55 4.95 -11.66
N ALA A 300 -47.84 5.24 -11.45
CA ALA A 300 -48.83 5.39 -12.51
C ALA A 300 -48.77 6.76 -13.23
N GLU A 301 -48.22 7.79 -12.60
CA GLU A 301 -48.35 9.19 -13.06
C GLU A 301 -47.34 9.68 -14.07
N GLN A 302 -46.60 9.00 -14.81
CA GLN A 302 -45.83 9.41 -16.01
C GLN A 302 -44.67 8.43 -16.35
N PRO A 303 -44.92 7.30 -16.99
CA PRO A 303 -43.90 6.28 -17.21
C PRO A 303 -42.77 6.70 -18.20
N VAL A 304 -43.07 7.58 -19.17
CA VAL A 304 -42.15 7.97 -20.24
C VAL A 304 -41.11 9.02 -19.74
N LYS A 305 -41.57 10.04 -19.02
CA LYS A 305 -40.71 11.10 -18.48
C LYS A 305 -39.73 10.54 -17.43
N ARG A 306 -40.14 9.61 -16.60
CA ARG A 306 -39.34 8.90 -15.60
C ARG A 306 -38.24 8.01 -16.23
N LYS A 307 -38.51 7.36 -17.36
CA LYS A 307 -37.57 6.50 -18.08
C LYS A 307 -36.44 7.34 -18.69
N ASN A 308 -36.75 8.48 -19.28
CA ASN A 308 -35.77 9.38 -19.87
C ASN A 308 -34.88 10.06 -18.81
N ASN A 309 -35.45 10.57 -17.72
CA ASN A 309 -34.68 11.17 -16.62
C ASN A 309 -33.75 10.14 -15.96
N ARG A 310 -34.15 8.88 -15.88
CA ARG A 310 -33.35 7.82 -15.33
C ARG A 310 -32.19 7.44 -16.25
N LEU A 311 -32.42 7.38 -17.56
CA LEU A 311 -31.38 7.16 -18.56
C LEU A 311 -30.38 8.32 -18.53
N MET A 312 -30.85 9.56 -18.49
CA MET A 312 -29.98 10.73 -18.34
C MET A 312 -29.13 10.70 -17.05
N LEU A 313 -29.73 10.30 -15.93
CA LEU A 313 -28.98 10.15 -14.66
C LEU A 313 -27.93 9.04 -14.75
N GLN A 314 -28.26 7.92 -15.40
CA GLN A 314 -27.28 6.81 -15.58
C GLN A 314 -26.14 7.21 -16.53
N ILE A 315 -26.44 7.93 -17.61
CA ILE A 315 -25.42 8.47 -18.51
C ILE A 315 -24.58 9.52 -17.79
N GLY A 316 -25.19 10.46 -17.08
CA GLY A 316 -24.48 11.48 -16.31
C GLY A 316 -23.55 10.87 -15.25
N THR A 317 -24.02 9.87 -14.49
CA THR A 317 -23.15 9.17 -13.53
C THR A 317 -22.01 8.42 -14.20
N ALA A 318 -22.25 7.78 -15.35
CA ALA A 318 -21.19 7.11 -16.10
C ALA A 318 -20.15 8.10 -16.62
N VAL A 319 -20.57 9.25 -17.16
CA VAL A 319 -19.66 10.32 -17.62
C VAL A 319 -18.82 10.86 -16.46
N VAL A 320 -19.43 11.15 -15.31
CA VAL A 320 -18.71 11.60 -14.12
C VAL A 320 -17.69 10.54 -13.66
N MET A 321 -18.08 9.27 -13.59
CA MET A 321 -17.16 8.19 -13.20
C MET A 321 -15.97 8.07 -14.16
N ILE A 322 -16.21 8.14 -15.47
CA ILE A 322 -15.15 8.10 -16.50
C ILE A 322 -14.26 9.34 -16.35
N GLY A 323 -14.84 10.52 -16.15
CA GLY A 323 -14.10 11.76 -15.94
C GLY A 323 -13.19 11.71 -14.71
N VAL A 324 -13.70 11.22 -13.58
CA VAL A 324 -12.91 11.06 -12.35
C VAL A 324 -11.76 10.05 -12.55
N LEU A 325 -12.01 8.94 -13.24
CA LEU A 325 -10.96 7.96 -13.53
C LEU A 325 -9.89 8.54 -14.46
N ALA A 326 -10.30 9.24 -15.51
CA ALA A 326 -9.37 9.91 -16.44
C ALA A 326 -8.53 10.97 -15.72
N ALA A 327 -9.16 11.80 -14.88
CA ALA A 327 -8.46 12.79 -14.07
C ALA A 327 -7.45 12.16 -13.11
N ALA A 328 -7.80 11.05 -12.47
CA ALA A 328 -6.88 10.30 -11.60
C ALA A 328 -5.67 9.73 -12.36
N ILE A 329 -5.90 9.18 -13.56
CA ILE A 329 -4.82 8.67 -14.43
C ILE A 329 -3.90 9.82 -14.89
N ILE A 330 -4.48 10.93 -15.37
CA ILE A 330 -3.72 12.10 -15.84
C ILE A 330 -2.91 12.70 -14.68
N TYR A 331 -3.53 12.88 -13.52
CA TYR A 331 -2.84 13.36 -12.33
C TYR A 331 -1.66 12.46 -11.95
N ALA A 332 -1.90 11.15 -11.82
CA ALA A 332 -0.87 10.20 -11.48
C ALA A 332 0.26 10.17 -12.53
N TRP A 333 -0.08 10.28 -13.81
CA TRP A 333 0.90 10.34 -14.90
C TRP A 333 1.82 11.56 -14.80
N ASN A 334 1.27 12.72 -14.50
CA ASN A 334 2.04 13.97 -14.42
C ASN A 334 2.90 14.07 -13.15
N VAL A 335 2.41 13.52 -12.02
CA VAL A 335 3.14 13.54 -10.75
C VAL A 335 4.22 12.45 -10.70
N THR A 336 4.06 11.38 -11.47
CA THR A 336 5.03 10.28 -11.51
C THR A 336 6.24 10.67 -12.36
N PRO A 337 7.49 10.51 -11.88
CA PRO A 337 8.70 10.81 -12.63
C PRO A 337 8.75 10.11 -14.00
N PRO A 338 9.54 10.62 -14.97
CA PRO A 338 9.65 10.01 -16.31
C PRO A 338 10.12 8.56 -16.26
N LEU A 339 9.66 7.75 -17.21
CA LEU A 339 9.94 6.31 -17.29
C LEU A 339 11.41 6.00 -17.52
N ASN A 340 12.07 6.86 -18.30
CA ASN A 340 13.52 6.89 -18.43
C ASN A 340 13.96 8.25 -17.90
N PRO A 341 14.73 8.35 -16.81
CA PRO A 341 15.65 9.43 -16.72
C PRO A 341 16.51 9.27 -17.98
N THR A 342 16.29 10.12 -18.98
CA THR A 342 17.24 10.23 -20.07
C THR A 342 18.58 10.41 -19.40
N ASN A 343 19.47 9.43 -19.56
CA ASN A 343 20.90 9.65 -19.49
C ASN A 343 21.21 10.64 -20.63
N SER A 344 20.82 11.88 -20.43
CA SER A 344 21.36 13.00 -21.15
C SER A 344 22.65 13.38 -20.40
N ALA A 345 23.55 12.44 -20.30
CA ALA A 345 24.95 12.75 -20.37
C ALA A 345 25.17 13.20 -21.82
N THR A 346 24.76 14.42 -22.12
CA THR A 346 25.42 15.19 -23.16
C THR A 346 26.83 15.37 -22.63
N THR A 347 27.79 14.68 -23.24
CA THR A 347 29.20 14.99 -23.12
C THR A 347 29.34 16.50 -23.27
N PRO A 348 29.84 17.22 -22.26
CA PRO A 348 29.98 18.67 -22.35
C PRO A 348 31.13 18.99 -23.31
N SER A 349 30.82 19.73 -24.35
CA SER A 349 31.82 20.58 -24.97
C SER A 349 32.15 21.70 -23.99
N ASP A 350 33.43 21.88 -23.69
CA ASP A 350 34.08 22.91 -22.90
C ASP A 350 33.24 24.17 -22.59
N GLY A 351 32.48 24.14 -21.52
CA GLY A 351 31.73 25.24 -20.94
C GLY A 351 31.25 24.80 -19.56
N GLU A 352 31.36 25.67 -18.56
CA GLU A 352 30.88 25.40 -17.20
C GLU A 352 29.41 24.95 -17.24
N VAL A 353 29.19 23.66 -16.94
CA VAL A 353 27.84 23.10 -16.86
C VAL A 353 27.27 23.39 -15.48
N GLU A 354 26.25 24.27 -15.41
CA GLU A 354 25.52 24.51 -14.18
C GLU A 354 24.60 23.31 -13.90
N TYR A 355 24.99 22.48 -12.92
CA TYR A 355 24.20 21.33 -12.49
C TYR A 355 23.01 21.74 -11.63
N THR A 356 21.83 21.21 -11.91
CA THR A 356 20.65 21.41 -11.06
C THR A 356 20.84 20.71 -9.72
N PRO A 357 20.61 21.38 -8.57
CA PRO A 357 20.68 20.75 -7.26
C PRO A 357 19.65 19.63 -7.11
N GLY A 358 20.07 18.48 -6.55
CA GLY A 358 19.17 17.36 -6.31
C GLY A 358 19.93 16.07 -5.90
N PHE A 359 19.22 14.97 -5.90
CA PHE A 359 19.74 13.66 -5.48
C PHE A 359 19.63 12.58 -6.59
N GLU A 360 19.15 12.93 -7.74
CA GLU A 360 19.09 12.00 -8.89
C GLU A 360 20.47 11.94 -9.57
N VAL A 361 20.75 10.82 -10.23
CA VAL A 361 21.99 10.64 -10.98
C VAL A 361 22.17 11.76 -12.00
N GLY A 362 23.34 12.37 -12.00
CA GLY A 362 23.69 13.55 -12.82
C GLY A 362 23.32 14.89 -12.19
N GLN A 363 22.72 14.93 -11.02
CA GLN A 363 22.46 16.17 -10.27
C GLN A 363 23.54 16.44 -9.25
N LYS A 364 23.77 17.71 -8.90
CA LYS A 364 24.71 18.08 -7.84
C LYS A 364 24.02 17.95 -6.47
N LEU A 365 24.55 17.09 -5.60
CA LEU A 365 24.01 16.88 -4.27
C LEU A 365 24.21 18.15 -3.40
N PRO A 366 23.15 18.70 -2.79
CA PRO A 366 23.30 19.80 -1.86
C PRO A 366 24.12 19.42 -0.62
N GLY A 367 25.07 20.27 -0.25
CA GLY A 367 25.88 20.08 0.94
C GLY A 367 25.11 20.34 2.24
N SER A 368 25.60 19.78 3.33
CA SER A 368 25.10 20.04 4.68
C SER A 368 26.20 19.81 5.72
N MET A 369 26.34 20.73 6.67
CA MET A 369 27.29 20.60 7.78
C MET A 369 26.71 19.68 8.85
N LEU A 370 27.29 18.49 9.00
CA LEU A 370 26.83 17.45 9.93
C LEU A 370 27.86 17.23 11.04
N PRO A 371 27.42 17.09 12.32
CA PRO A 371 28.29 16.76 13.43
C PRO A 371 29.03 15.43 13.24
N ILE A 372 30.28 15.39 13.62
CA ILE A 372 31.12 14.19 13.56
C ILE A 372 30.86 13.33 14.80
N ILE A 373 30.69 12.02 14.59
CA ILE A 373 30.63 11.03 15.66
C ILE A 373 32.00 10.36 15.77
N THR A 374 32.63 10.50 16.91
CA THR A 374 33.83 9.74 17.25
C THR A 374 33.46 8.50 18.08
N LYS A 375 34.42 7.64 18.31
CA LYS A 375 34.28 6.48 19.21
C LYS A 375 33.96 6.83 20.67
N ASP A 376 34.26 8.08 21.07
CA ASP A 376 34.06 8.52 22.44
C ASP A 376 32.81 9.39 22.64
N ALA A 377 32.48 10.20 21.64
CA ALA A 377 31.37 11.15 21.73
C ALA A 377 30.88 11.67 20.37
N ILE A 378 29.72 12.31 20.36
CA ILE A 378 29.27 13.18 19.27
C ILE A 378 29.92 14.54 19.49
N THR A 379 30.68 15.01 18.52
CA THR A 379 31.48 16.25 18.63
C THR A 379 30.71 17.48 18.15
N GLU A 380 31.19 18.67 18.46
CA GLU A 380 30.71 19.93 17.86
C GLU A 380 31.36 20.23 16.51
N GLU A 381 32.41 19.50 16.15
CA GLU A 381 33.01 19.58 14.82
C GLU A 381 32.07 19.06 13.78
N THR A 382 31.97 19.76 12.65
CA THR A 382 31.07 19.44 11.56
C THR A 382 31.83 19.24 10.26
N MET A 383 31.26 18.40 9.39
CA MET A 383 31.79 18.14 8.05
C MET A 383 30.66 18.15 7.03
N ASP A 384 30.93 18.66 5.84
CA ASP A 384 30.05 18.51 4.67
C ASP A 384 30.52 17.32 3.83
N PRO A 385 29.69 16.25 3.69
CA PRO A 385 30.06 15.08 2.90
C PRO A 385 30.29 15.37 1.41
N THR A 386 29.76 16.47 0.88
CA THR A 386 29.87 16.83 -0.55
C THR A 386 31.13 17.63 -0.89
N SER A 387 31.90 18.08 0.12
CA SER A 387 33.05 18.95 -0.06
C SER A 387 34.41 18.22 0.04
N THR A 388 34.40 16.91 -0.17
CA THR A 388 35.60 16.07 0.05
C THR A 388 36.64 16.17 -1.07
N GLY A 389 36.22 16.55 -2.30
CA GLY A 389 37.05 16.55 -3.51
C GLY A 389 37.49 15.14 -3.97
N LYS A 390 36.85 14.09 -3.46
CA LYS A 390 37.02 12.70 -3.85
C LYS A 390 35.66 12.06 -4.10
N ILE A 391 35.67 10.92 -4.77
CA ILE A 391 34.47 10.09 -4.83
C ILE A 391 34.01 9.81 -3.41
N THR A 392 32.76 10.14 -3.08
CA THR A 392 32.26 9.99 -1.73
C THR A 392 31.05 9.04 -1.71
N VAL A 393 31.15 8.03 -0.87
CA VAL A 393 30.07 7.08 -0.60
C VAL A 393 29.39 7.51 0.70
N ILE A 394 28.15 7.94 0.62
CA ILE A 394 27.35 8.43 1.74
C ILE A 394 26.31 7.36 2.08
N ASN A 395 26.50 6.66 3.21
CA ASN A 395 25.60 5.63 3.68
C ASN A 395 24.78 6.11 4.88
N PHE A 396 23.47 5.98 4.82
CA PHE A 396 22.56 6.33 5.92
C PHE A 396 22.19 5.08 6.73
N TRP A 397 22.53 5.08 8.03
CA TRP A 397 22.39 3.93 8.90
C TRP A 397 21.86 4.26 10.30
N GLY A 398 21.64 3.23 11.12
CA GLY A 398 21.33 3.36 12.54
C GLY A 398 21.59 2.04 13.28
N THR A 399 21.98 2.12 14.57
CA THR A 399 22.25 0.96 15.42
C THR A 399 21.05 -0.01 15.52
N TRP A 400 19.83 0.51 15.39
CA TRP A 400 18.58 -0.24 15.40
C TRP A 400 18.24 -0.92 14.05
N CYS A 401 18.95 -0.61 12.98
CA CYS A 401 18.68 -1.11 11.63
C CYS A 401 19.53 -2.36 11.36
N GLY A 402 18.93 -3.54 11.48
CA GLY A 402 19.65 -4.80 11.35
C GLY A 402 20.31 -5.05 9.98
N ASP A 403 19.75 -4.50 8.90
CA ASP A 403 20.35 -4.63 7.57
C ASP A 403 21.46 -3.61 7.36
N CYS A 404 21.36 -2.41 7.97
CA CYS A 404 22.45 -1.42 7.96
C CYS A 404 23.68 -1.98 8.68
N VAL A 405 23.50 -2.58 9.86
CA VAL A 405 24.57 -3.17 10.65
C VAL A 405 25.31 -4.28 9.88
N LYS A 406 24.60 -5.05 9.04
CA LYS A 406 25.21 -6.11 8.24
C LYS A 406 26.06 -5.61 7.08
N GLU A 407 25.75 -4.44 6.52
CA GLU A 407 26.49 -3.89 5.38
C GLU A 407 27.69 -3.01 5.79
N LEU A 408 27.67 -2.43 7.00
CA LEU A 408 28.78 -1.56 7.46
C LEU A 408 30.18 -2.18 7.34
N PRO A 409 30.41 -3.48 7.59
CA PRO A 409 31.70 -4.12 7.35
C PRO A 409 32.15 -4.04 5.87
N ASP A 410 31.22 -4.16 4.91
CA ASP A 410 31.53 -4.02 3.49
C ASP A 410 31.97 -2.59 3.16
N PHE A 411 31.35 -1.59 3.78
CA PHE A 411 31.73 -0.17 3.65
C PHE A 411 33.08 0.14 4.30
N ASP A 412 33.38 -0.46 5.43
CA ASP A 412 34.71 -0.31 6.09
C ASP A 412 35.83 -0.92 5.24
N GLN A 413 35.56 -2.05 4.59
CA GLN A 413 36.46 -2.65 3.63
C GLN A 413 36.68 -1.74 2.42
N ILE A 414 35.62 -1.14 1.84
CA ILE A 414 35.76 -0.13 0.77
C ILE A 414 36.57 1.07 1.22
N ALA A 415 36.33 1.60 2.42
CA ALA A 415 37.10 2.71 2.97
C ALA A 415 38.59 2.38 3.15
N THR A 416 38.88 1.09 3.31
CA THR A 416 40.26 0.62 3.45
C THR A 416 40.93 0.39 2.10
N ASP A 417 40.27 -0.31 1.20
CA ASP A 417 40.81 -0.75 -0.10
C ASP A 417 40.94 0.42 -1.09
N PHE A 418 40.08 1.43 -0.99
CA PHE A 418 40.04 2.61 -1.86
C PHE A 418 40.42 3.92 -1.15
N ALA A 419 41.18 3.87 -0.05
CA ALA A 419 41.48 5.01 0.83
C ALA A 419 42.10 6.23 0.10
N ASP A 420 42.80 6.01 -1.00
CA ASP A 420 43.47 7.08 -1.76
C ASP A 420 42.50 7.87 -2.65
N SER A 421 41.41 7.22 -3.14
CA SER A 421 40.50 7.79 -4.14
C SER A 421 39.04 7.95 -3.65
N VAL A 422 38.66 7.26 -2.58
CA VAL A 422 37.29 7.23 -2.07
C VAL A 422 37.21 7.61 -0.61
N ILE A 423 36.19 8.37 -0.24
CA ILE A 423 35.84 8.63 1.15
C ILE A 423 34.48 7.96 1.43
N VAL A 424 34.41 7.18 2.49
CA VAL A 424 33.16 6.58 2.96
C VAL A 424 32.66 7.34 4.17
N VAL A 425 31.45 7.86 4.07
CA VAL A 425 30.77 8.64 5.11
C VAL A 425 29.53 7.87 5.56
N ALA A 426 29.51 7.45 6.82
CA ALA A 426 28.39 6.75 7.44
C ALA A 426 27.57 7.75 8.29
N VAL A 427 26.42 8.19 7.76
CA VAL A 427 25.54 9.17 8.41
C VAL A 427 24.53 8.44 9.29
N HIS A 428 24.71 8.54 10.61
CA HIS A 428 23.79 7.96 11.59
C HIS A 428 22.51 8.80 11.71
N THR A 429 21.35 8.14 11.73
CA THR A 429 20.10 8.81 12.03
C THR A 429 20.08 9.30 13.48
N ASN A 430 19.28 10.34 13.78
CA ASN A 430 19.22 10.88 15.14
C ASN A 430 18.54 9.92 16.15
N MET A 431 17.95 8.82 15.68
CA MET A 431 17.28 7.84 16.54
C MET A 431 18.31 6.95 17.24
N LEU A 432 18.25 6.89 18.59
CA LEU A 432 19.21 6.19 19.44
C LEU A 432 20.67 6.64 19.21
N LYS A 433 20.88 7.92 18.94
CA LYS A 433 22.20 8.49 18.65
C LYS A 433 23.22 8.28 19.77
N GLU A 434 22.74 8.15 21.01
CA GLU A 434 23.56 7.92 22.19
C GLU A 434 24.27 6.55 22.15
N GLU A 435 23.78 5.60 21.38
CA GLU A 435 24.36 4.27 21.22
C GLU A 435 25.48 4.25 20.15
N ALA A 436 25.49 5.23 19.23
CA ALA A 436 26.39 5.23 18.09
C ALA A 436 27.89 5.27 18.47
N PRO A 437 28.36 6.12 19.41
CA PRO A 437 29.75 6.11 19.81
C PRO A 437 30.20 4.75 20.35
N GLY A 438 29.46 4.15 21.28
CA GLY A 438 29.75 2.83 21.84
C GLY A 438 29.78 1.73 20.81
N TYR A 439 28.87 1.78 19.84
CA TYR A 439 28.84 0.85 18.72
C TYR A 439 30.08 1.00 17.83
N ILE A 440 30.44 2.21 17.44
CA ILE A 440 31.65 2.49 16.66
C ILE A 440 32.89 2.04 17.40
N GLN A 441 33.00 2.29 18.72
CA GLN A 441 34.12 1.87 19.54
C GLN A 441 34.28 0.34 19.56
N THR A 442 33.18 -0.39 19.58
CA THR A 442 33.17 -1.86 19.69
C THR A 442 33.43 -2.54 18.34
N GLU A 443 32.72 -2.14 17.30
CA GLU A 443 32.73 -2.83 16.01
C GLU A 443 33.73 -2.24 15.00
N PHE A 444 34.01 -0.94 15.09
CA PHE A 444 34.83 -0.19 14.13
C PHE A 444 35.91 0.67 14.77
N PRO A 445 36.72 0.15 15.72
CA PRO A 445 37.69 0.95 16.50
C PRO A 445 38.81 1.58 15.65
N ASN A 446 39.12 1.00 14.49
CA ASN A 446 40.19 1.43 13.57
C ASN A 446 39.68 1.72 12.16
N SER A 447 38.37 1.96 12.00
CA SER A 447 37.77 2.24 10.71
C SER A 447 38.31 3.52 10.09
N LYS A 448 38.40 3.52 8.76
CA LYS A 448 38.70 4.71 7.95
C LYS A 448 37.44 5.44 7.51
N MET A 449 36.26 4.91 7.83
CA MET A 449 34.98 5.59 7.59
C MET A 449 34.86 6.83 8.47
N ILE A 450 34.23 7.87 7.94
CA ILE A 450 33.85 9.06 8.71
C ILE A 450 32.40 8.89 9.16
N PHE A 451 32.16 8.96 10.45
CA PHE A 451 30.84 8.85 11.02
C PHE A 451 30.22 10.22 11.30
N LEU A 452 29.04 10.50 10.77
CA LEU A 452 28.34 11.77 10.95
C LEU A 452 26.95 11.54 11.54
N LEU A 453 26.36 12.59 12.10
CA LEU A 453 25.02 12.56 12.68
C LEU A 453 24.05 13.45 11.89
N ASP A 454 22.94 12.90 11.41
CA ASP A 454 21.85 13.70 10.88
C ASP A 454 21.01 14.32 12.01
N ASN A 455 20.26 15.35 11.72
CA ASN A 455 19.39 16.01 12.70
C ASN A 455 18.11 15.21 12.98
N LYS A 456 17.31 15.68 13.97
CA LYS A 456 16.04 15.02 14.36
C LYS A 456 15.00 14.97 13.24
N THR A 457 15.01 15.93 12.35
CA THR A 457 14.09 16.07 11.22
C THR A 457 14.53 15.27 10.01
N LYS A 458 15.74 14.66 10.06
CA LYS A 458 16.37 13.88 8.99
C LYS A 458 16.51 14.71 7.70
N ASP A 459 16.94 15.96 7.85
CA ASP A 459 16.95 16.90 6.74
C ASP A 459 17.95 16.47 5.67
N TYR A 460 19.14 16.00 6.06
CA TYR A 460 20.13 15.54 5.11
C TYR A 460 19.72 14.23 4.42
N PHE A 461 19.19 13.28 5.17
CA PHE A 461 18.61 12.05 4.61
C PHE A 461 17.53 12.35 3.57
N ASN A 462 16.61 13.29 3.87
CA ASN A 462 15.57 13.72 2.95
C ASN A 462 16.13 14.43 1.72
N THR A 463 17.17 15.27 1.89
CA THR A 463 17.88 15.97 0.80
C THR A 463 18.54 14.98 -0.15
N CYS A 464 19.06 13.86 0.38
CA CYS A 464 19.65 12.78 -0.41
C CYS A 464 18.62 11.80 -1.01
N GLY A 465 17.34 12.15 -1.03
CA GLY A 465 16.27 11.32 -1.60
C GLY A 465 15.79 10.21 -0.68
N GLY A 466 16.06 10.30 0.61
CA GLY A 466 15.61 9.33 1.59
C GLY A 466 14.09 9.27 1.71
N THR A 467 13.52 8.07 1.56
CA THR A 467 12.06 7.82 1.57
C THR A 467 11.58 7.15 2.87
N GLY A 468 12.41 7.22 3.93
CA GLY A 468 12.14 6.56 5.21
C GLY A 468 12.57 5.10 5.29
N SER A 469 13.20 4.56 4.25
CA SER A 469 13.76 3.20 4.23
C SER A 469 15.26 3.24 4.47
N TYR A 470 15.76 2.34 5.31
CA TYR A 470 17.18 2.13 5.62
C TYR A 470 17.54 0.67 5.32
N PRO A 471 18.80 0.41 4.90
CA PRO A 471 19.84 1.36 4.55
C PRO A 471 19.58 2.13 3.27
N HIS A 472 20.30 3.26 3.10
CA HIS A 472 20.25 4.09 1.91
C HIS A 472 21.65 4.61 1.61
N THR A 473 22.10 4.46 0.37
CA THR A 473 23.45 4.84 -0.04
C THR A 473 23.43 5.75 -1.25
N VAL A 474 24.14 6.87 -1.18
CA VAL A 474 24.35 7.78 -2.31
C VAL A 474 25.85 7.83 -2.61
N VAL A 475 26.22 7.66 -3.88
CA VAL A 475 27.61 7.81 -4.33
C VAL A 475 27.69 9.07 -5.17
N ILE A 476 28.66 9.93 -4.87
CA ILE A 476 28.93 11.16 -5.62
C ILE A 476 30.36 11.14 -6.15
N ASP A 477 30.57 11.82 -7.28
CA ASP A 477 31.88 12.04 -7.85
C ASP A 477 32.68 13.14 -7.12
N GLU A 478 33.87 13.48 -7.60
CA GLU A 478 34.73 14.51 -7.03
C GLU A 478 34.13 15.93 -7.08
N ASN A 479 33.16 16.16 -7.96
CA ASN A 479 32.45 17.43 -8.14
C ASN A 479 31.16 17.51 -7.29
N GLY A 480 30.84 16.44 -6.57
CA GLY A 480 29.60 16.31 -5.80
C GLY A 480 28.38 15.95 -6.63
N ILE A 481 28.57 15.39 -7.82
CA ILE A 481 27.48 14.94 -8.70
C ILE A 481 27.13 13.51 -8.35
N VAL A 482 25.83 13.24 -8.23
CA VAL A 482 25.32 11.90 -7.89
C VAL A 482 25.56 10.93 -9.05
N VAL A 483 26.35 9.90 -8.81
CA VAL A 483 26.60 8.80 -9.75
C VAL A 483 25.75 7.57 -9.45
N ALA A 484 25.34 7.37 -8.18
CA ALA A 484 24.41 6.33 -7.81
C ALA A 484 23.57 6.74 -6.59
N ASN A 485 22.30 6.30 -6.57
CA ASN A 485 21.40 6.47 -5.43
C ASN A 485 20.65 5.14 -5.20
N ILE A 486 20.94 4.48 -4.07
CA ILE A 486 20.57 3.08 -3.82
C ILE A 486 19.81 3.01 -2.51
N VAL A 487 18.62 2.42 -2.56
CA VAL A 487 17.80 2.16 -1.37
C VAL A 487 17.77 0.66 -1.10
N GLY A 488 18.21 0.28 0.08
CA GLY A 488 18.35 -1.11 0.51
C GLY A 488 19.80 -1.52 0.66
N LEU A 489 20.00 -2.75 1.14
CA LEU A 489 21.31 -3.32 1.42
C LEU A 489 22.12 -3.46 0.13
N ILE A 490 23.39 -3.05 0.17
CA ILE A 490 24.36 -3.20 -0.91
C ILE A 490 25.62 -3.89 -0.36
N HIS A 491 26.19 -4.78 -1.15
CA HIS A 491 27.39 -5.53 -0.79
C HIS A 491 28.65 -4.99 -1.44
N TYR A 492 29.81 -5.37 -0.89
CA TYR A 492 31.14 -4.94 -1.31
C TYR A 492 31.35 -4.97 -2.84
N GLU A 493 31.05 -6.08 -3.50
CA GLU A 493 31.30 -6.23 -4.94
C GLU A 493 30.44 -5.30 -5.81
N GLU A 494 29.18 -5.07 -5.39
CA GLU A 494 28.29 -4.16 -6.09
C GLU A 494 28.72 -2.70 -5.92
N LEU A 495 29.11 -2.32 -4.69
CA LEU A 495 29.61 -0.98 -4.38
C LEU A 495 30.93 -0.70 -5.09
N LYS A 496 31.83 -1.67 -5.13
CA LYS A 496 33.09 -1.62 -5.87
C LYS A 496 32.89 -1.34 -7.35
N GLN A 497 31.97 -2.06 -8.02
CA GLN A 497 31.66 -1.83 -9.44
C GLN A 497 31.17 -0.39 -9.70
N ILE A 498 30.37 0.18 -8.81
CA ILE A 498 29.89 1.55 -8.92
C ILE A 498 31.05 2.55 -8.79
N ILE A 499 31.94 2.31 -7.83
CA ILE A 499 33.12 3.16 -7.60
C ILE A 499 34.07 3.08 -8.81
N GLU A 500 34.37 1.88 -9.30
CA GLU A 500 35.24 1.69 -10.47
C GLU A 500 34.65 2.35 -11.74
N ALA A 501 33.34 2.30 -11.91
CA ALA A 501 32.65 3.01 -12.99
C ALA A 501 32.76 4.54 -12.83
N ALA A 502 32.61 5.07 -11.59
CA ALA A 502 32.75 6.49 -11.31
C ALA A 502 34.19 7.03 -11.40
N GLN A 503 35.21 6.16 -11.34
CA GLN A 503 36.61 6.50 -11.57
C GLN A 503 37.00 6.52 -13.05
N ALA A 504 36.20 5.87 -13.91
CA ALA A 504 36.48 5.76 -15.33
C ALA A 504 35.88 6.91 -16.18
N ASP A 505 34.92 7.64 -15.61
CA ASP A 505 34.30 8.83 -16.19
C ASP A 505 35.05 10.11 -15.80
#